data_5a51d976044892dcaf9268d00a5890ca
#
_entry.id   5a51d976044892dcaf9268d00a5890ca
#
_cell.length_a   1.000
_cell.length_b   1.000
_cell.length_c   1.000
_cell.angle_alpha   90.00
_cell.angle_beta   90.00
_cell.angle_gamma   90.00
#
_symmetry.space_group_name_H-M   'P 1'
#
loop_
_entity.id
_entity.type
_entity.pdbx_description
1 polymer ?
#
loop_
_entity_poly.entity_id
_entity_poly.type
_entity_poly.pdbx_seq_one_letter_code
_entity_poly.pdbx_strand_id
1 'polypeptide(L)'
;AASDVYKRQAVKITTKLLKNYMNRPDFKEQFFKHPEFILAQMEKQILMKWREAVEEYHLENPLTEEEENKIPEKAKGKLRTAVIYGSTVLAAVLTKDFSYGMILGDGGFVVLGGDKELYIPLEDKNSHANYTSSLCNTDAIHFFEHWYTTETVKALFVSTDGLFKSFASEEDFLKYHGLLSHMFHDTEKMQKSLKRNFEKRTREGSGDDISIAFVYQEGEEAE
;
A
#
# COMPACT_ATOMS: atom_id res chain seq x y z
N ALA A 1 0.19 18.99 -5.06
CA ALA A 1 -0.49 19.98 -4.24
C ALA A 1 -1.18 19.38 -3.00
N ALA A 2 -2.47 19.70 -2.71
CA ALA A 2 -3.16 19.20 -1.52
C ALA A 2 -3.19 17.66 -1.46
N SER A 3 -3.47 16.97 -2.55
CA SER A 3 -3.53 15.49 -2.59
C SER A 3 -2.25 14.80 -2.08
N ASP A 4 -1.07 15.36 -2.31
CA ASP A 4 0.20 14.76 -1.87
C ASP A 4 0.38 14.81 -0.35
N VAL A 5 -0.20 15.82 0.31
CA VAL A 5 -0.13 15.94 1.77
C VAL A 5 -0.87 14.78 2.43
N TYR A 6 -2.04 14.39 1.92
CA TYR A 6 -2.88 13.34 2.52
C TYR A 6 -2.36 11.94 2.26
N LYS A 7 -1.79 11.72 1.07
CA LYS A 7 -1.08 10.48 0.76
C LYS A 7 0.10 10.28 1.71
N ARG A 8 0.91 11.33 1.93
CA ARG A 8 2.01 11.30 2.92
C ARG A 8 1.50 11.11 4.36
N GLN A 9 0.35 11.69 4.69
CA GLN A 9 -0.28 11.51 6.00
C GLN A 9 -0.71 10.05 6.21
N ALA A 10 -1.34 9.41 5.22
CA ALA A 10 -1.69 8.00 5.27
C ALA A 10 -0.46 7.12 5.52
N VAL A 11 0.66 7.35 4.81
CA VAL A 11 1.92 6.64 5.01
C VAL A 11 2.46 6.83 6.43
N LYS A 12 2.50 8.08 6.94
CA LYS A 12 3.00 8.38 8.30
C LYS A 12 2.17 7.70 9.37
N ILE A 13 0.84 7.76 9.27
CA ILE A 13 -0.09 7.17 10.23
C ILE A 13 0.08 5.65 10.22
N THR A 14 0.04 5.02 9.05
CA THR A 14 0.19 3.57 8.89
C THR A 14 1.53 3.11 9.46
N THR A 15 2.63 3.73 9.05
CA THR A 15 3.97 3.37 9.53
C THR A 15 4.11 3.51 11.04
N LYS A 16 3.62 4.62 11.63
CA LYS A 16 3.66 4.83 13.08
C LYS A 16 2.84 3.80 13.83
N LEU A 17 1.66 3.48 13.32
CA LEU A 17 0.76 2.50 13.92
C LEU A 17 1.38 1.10 13.90
N LEU A 18 1.88 0.64 12.75
CA LEU A 18 2.53 -0.66 12.62
C LEU A 18 3.75 -0.77 13.55
N LYS A 19 4.61 0.25 13.60
CA LYS A 19 5.74 0.30 14.55
C LYS A 19 5.29 0.19 16.00
N ASN A 20 4.20 0.88 16.37
CA ASN A 20 3.67 0.82 17.73
C ASN A 20 3.17 -0.58 18.10
N TYR A 21 2.53 -1.28 17.17
CA TYR A 21 2.12 -2.67 17.38
C TYR A 21 3.33 -3.58 17.52
N MET A 22 4.28 -3.51 16.61
CA MET A 22 5.50 -4.34 16.60
C MET A 22 6.36 -4.16 17.87
N ASN A 23 6.33 -2.98 18.48
CA ASN A 23 7.10 -2.67 19.69
C ASN A 23 6.40 -3.13 20.99
N ARG A 24 5.20 -3.69 20.94
CA ARG A 24 4.55 -4.23 22.14
C ARG A 24 5.22 -5.55 22.53
N PRO A 25 5.57 -5.75 23.82
CA PRO A 25 6.27 -6.96 24.27
C PRO A 25 5.49 -8.26 23.98
N ASP A 26 4.17 -8.19 24.04
CA ASP A 26 3.25 -9.30 23.84
C ASP A 26 2.77 -9.48 22.40
N PHE A 27 3.19 -8.57 21.49
CA PHE A 27 2.63 -8.52 20.13
C PHE A 27 2.80 -9.84 19.39
N LYS A 28 4.00 -10.42 19.40
CA LYS A 28 4.29 -11.68 18.71
C LYS A 28 3.37 -12.80 19.20
N GLU A 29 3.22 -12.96 20.51
CA GLU A 29 2.34 -13.98 21.10
C GLU A 29 0.89 -13.77 20.72
N GLN A 30 0.40 -12.53 20.79
CA GLN A 30 -0.97 -12.18 20.42
C GLN A 30 -1.23 -12.36 18.92
N PHE A 31 -0.27 -12.01 18.08
CA PHE A 31 -0.37 -12.19 16.65
C PHE A 31 -0.50 -13.66 16.26
N PHE A 32 0.31 -14.55 16.85
CA PHE A 32 0.20 -15.99 16.61
C PHE A 32 -1.14 -16.59 17.06
N LYS A 33 -1.72 -16.05 18.13
CA LYS A 33 -3.01 -16.53 18.64
C LYS A 33 -4.21 -16.01 17.85
N HIS A 34 -4.15 -14.75 17.41
CA HIS A 34 -5.30 -14.03 16.85
C HIS A 34 -4.91 -13.11 15.69
N PRO A 35 -4.26 -13.62 14.61
CA PRO A 35 -3.74 -12.77 13.53
C PRO A 35 -4.83 -11.95 12.85
N GLU A 36 -5.94 -12.59 12.47
CA GLU A 36 -7.09 -11.95 11.82
C GLU A 36 -7.65 -10.78 12.64
N PHE A 37 -7.84 -11.02 13.93
CA PHE A 37 -8.37 -9.99 14.83
C PHE A 37 -7.42 -8.79 14.93
N ILE A 38 -6.11 -9.04 15.04
CA ILE A 38 -5.11 -7.98 15.16
C ILE A 38 -5.03 -7.17 13.87
N LEU A 39 -5.02 -7.82 12.72
CA LEU A 39 -4.98 -7.15 11.42
C LEU A 39 -6.23 -6.29 11.21
N ALA A 40 -7.42 -6.82 11.50
CA ALA A 40 -8.66 -6.05 11.44
C ALA A 40 -8.67 -4.84 12.40
N GLN A 41 -8.06 -4.97 13.59
CA GLN A 41 -7.90 -3.83 14.50
C GLN A 41 -6.93 -2.78 13.96
N MET A 42 -5.84 -3.19 13.30
CA MET A 42 -4.90 -2.26 12.66
C MET A 42 -5.59 -1.48 11.53
N GLU A 43 -6.33 -2.14 10.67
CA GLU A 43 -7.10 -1.54 9.57
C GLU A 43 -8.08 -0.49 10.08
N LYS A 44 -8.85 -0.84 11.10
CA LYS A 44 -9.78 0.08 11.76
C LYS A 44 -9.07 1.30 12.34
N GLN A 45 -7.93 1.11 12.99
CA GLN A 45 -7.17 2.21 13.57
C GLN A 45 -6.51 3.09 12.51
N ILE A 46 -6.01 2.52 11.40
CA ILE A 46 -5.50 3.29 10.25
C ILE A 46 -6.60 4.21 9.73
N LEU A 47 -7.78 3.65 9.45
CA LEU A 47 -8.93 4.39 8.93
C LEU A 47 -9.37 5.52 9.86
N MET A 48 -9.52 5.23 11.15
CA MET A 48 -9.93 6.23 12.15
C MET A 48 -8.92 7.38 12.25
N LYS A 49 -7.63 7.05 12.45
CA LYS A 49 -6.58 8.06 12.59
C LYS A 49 -6.36 8.89 11.34
N TRP A 50 -6.54 8.28 10.17
CA TRP A 50 -6.46 9.03 8.92
C TRP A 50 -7.62 10.02 8.79
N ARG A 51 -8.84 9.62 9.14
CA ARG A 51 -10.01 10.50 9.11
C ARG A 51 -9.87 11.66 10.09
N GLU A 52 -9.44 11.38 11.32
CA GLU A 52 -9.14 12.42 12.33
C GLU A 52 -8.12 13.43 11.77
N ALA A 53 -7.02 12.97 11.22
CA ALA A 53 -5.97 13.83 10.68
C ALA A 53 -6.42 14.66 9.46
N VAL A 54 -7.30 14.12 8.64
CA VAL A 54 -7.89 14.85 7.50
C VAL A 54 -8.86 15.92 7.97
N GLU A 55 -9.69 15.63 8.97
CA GLU A 55 -10.61 16.61 9.56
C GLU A 55 -9.84 17.75 10.22
N GLU A 56 -8.82 17.46 11.04
CA GLU A 56 -7.94 18.47 11.63
C GLU A 56 -7.29 19.36 10.57
N TYR A 57 -6.70 18.73 9.53
CA TYR A 57 -6.07 19.49 8.45
C TYR A 57 -7.07 20.40 7.72
N HIS A 58 -8.27 19.92 7.45
CA HIS A 58 -9.29 20.71 6.75
C HIS A 58 -9.77 21.92 7.59
N LEU A 59 -9.83 21.76 8.90
CA LEU A 59 -10.15 22.90 9.80
C LEU A 59 -9.07 23.99 9.76
N GLU A 60 -7.80 23.59 9.67
CA GLU A 60 -6.68 24.53 9.56
C GLU A 60 -6.50 25.10 8.14
N ASN A 61 -6.90 24.34 7.12
CA ASN A 61 -6.73 24.64 5.71
C ASN A 61 -8.07 24.45 4.98
N PRO A 62 -9.05 25.35 5.16
CA PRO A 62 -10.32 25.25 4.45
C PRO A 62 -10.11 25.40 2.94
N LEU A 63 -11.02 24.84 2.16
CA LEU A 63 -10.96 24.93 0.71
C LEU A 63 -11.00 26.40 0.27
N THR A 64 -10.21 26.70 -0.75
CA THR A 64 -10.30 27.99 -1.44
C THR A 64 -11.58 28.07 -2.27
N GLU A 65 -12.03 29.27 -2.61
CA GLU A 65 -13.18 29.46 -3.50
C GLU A 65 -13.01 28.72 -4.84
N GLU A 66 -11.77 28.67 -5.36
CA GLU A 66 -11.47 27.95 -6.60
C GLU A 66 -11.64 26.43 -6.45
N GLU A 67 -11.25 25.87 -5.32
CA GLU A 67 -11.43 24.44 -5.01
C GLU A 67 -12.90 24.11 -4.73
N GLU A 68 -13.61 24.96 -4.01
CA GLU A 68 -15.06 24.80 -3.79
C GLU A 68 -15.86 24.84 -5.10
N ASN A 69 -15.46 25.70 -6.03
CA ASN A 69 -16.10 25.80 -7.34
C ASN A 69 -15.87 24.56 -8.24
N LYS A 70 -14.84 23.76 -7.97
CA LYS A 70 -14.61 22.47 -8.66
C LYS A 70 -15.52 21.35 -8.14
N ILE A 71 -16.15 21.53 -6.98
CA ILE A 71 -17.08 20.57 -6.41
C ILE A 71 -18.41 20.66 -7.18
N PRO A 72 -18.91 19.55 -7.74
CA PRO A 72 -20.21 19.56 -8.43
C PRO A 72 -21.33 20.07 -7.51
N GLU A 73 -22.21 20.93 -8.01
CA GLU A 73 -23.34 21.52 -7.25
C GLU A 73 -24.17 20.47 -6.48
N LYS A 74 -24.41 19.30 -7.10
CA LYS A 74 -25.14 18.19 -6.47
C LYS A 74 -24.43 17.59 -5.24
N ALA A 75 -23.14 17.86 -5.10
CA ALA A 75 -22.28 17.36 -4.04
C ALA A 75 -21.98 18.41 -2.97
N LYS A 76 -22.18 19.70 -3.26
CA LYS A 76 -22.00 20.79 -2.29
C LYS A 76 -22.90 20.59 -1.06
N GLY A 77 -22.30 20.68 0.12
CA GLY A 77 -22.98 20.47 1.42
C GLY A 77 -23.36 19.01 1.77
N LYS A 78 -23.11 18.05 0.84
CA LYS A 78 -23.31 16.62 1.09
C LYS A 78 -22.00 15.83 1.13
N LEU A 79 -20.93 16.39 0.59
CA LEU A 79 -19.60 15.78 0.63
C LEU A 79 -19.07 15.84 2.05
N ARG A 80 -18.75 14.65 2.58
CA ARG A 80 -17.89 14.59 3.76
C ARG A 80 -16.52 15.12 3.37
N THR A 81 -15.90 15.89 4.25
CA THR A 81 -14.54 16.42 4.10
C THR A 81 -13.56 15.36 3.61
N ALA A 82 -13.62 14.16 4.18
CA ALA A 82 -12.76 13.04 3.80
C ALA A 82 -12.81 12.66 2.31
N VAL A 83 -13.93 12.85 1.62
CA VAL A 83 -14.09 12.44 0.20
C VAL A 83 -13.18 13.25 -0.73
N ILE A 84 -12.83 14.47 -0.33
CA ILE A 84 -11.94 15.36 -1.10
C ILE A 84 -10.49 14.85 -1.10
N TYR A 85 -10.16 13.99 -0.14
CA TYR A 85 -8.80 13.61 0.22
C TYR A 85 -8.49 12.12 0.04
N GLY A 86 -9.09 11.46 -0.94
CA GLY A 86 -8.93 10.04 -1.19
C GLY A 86 -7.47 9.56 -1.21
N SER A 87 -7.21 8.43 -0.54
CA SER A 87 -5.92 7.73 -0.57
C SER A 87 -6.12 6.23 -0.48
N THR A 88 -5.41 5.48 -1.30
CA THR A 88 -5.21 4.03 -1.14
C THR A 88 -4.15 3.77 -0.08
N VAL A 89 -4.10 2.54 0.45
CA VAL A 89 -3.08 2.10 1.42
C VAL A 89 -2.61 0.71 1.05
N LEU A 90 -1.28 0.58 0.96
CA LEU A 90 -0.61 -0.71 0.92
C LEU A 90 0.46 -0.73 2.01
N ALA A 91 0.48 -1.79 2.80
CA ALA A 91 1.47 -1.96 3.84
C ALA A 91 1.96 -3.41 3.89
N ALA A 92 3.26 -3.58 4.12
CA ALA A 92 3.91 -4.87 4.23
C ALA A 92 4.85 -4.88 5.44
N VAL A 93 4.82 -5.98 6.19
CA VAL A 93 5.73 -6.21 7.32
C VAL A 93 6.36 -7.58 7.17
N LEU A 94 7.68 -7.59 7.12
CA LEU A 94 8.51 -8.79 7.03
C LEU A 94 9.28 -8.97 8.34
N THR A 95 9.13 -10.13 8.96
CA THR A 95 9.91 -10.53 10.13
C THR A 95 10.51 -11.93 9.92
N LYS A 96 11.32 -12.39 10.86
CA LYS A 96 11.86 -13.77 10.82
C LYS A 96 10.80 -14.83 11.18
N ASP A 97 9.79 -14.47 11.94
CA ASP A 97 8.83 -15.43 12.53
C ASP A 97 7.48 -15.43 11.83
N PHE A 98 7.10 -14.32 11.22
CA PHE A 98 5.85 -14.13 10.52
C PHE A 98 5.94 -12.94 9.56
N SER A 99 5.09 -12.92 8.58
CA SER A 99 4.95 -11.78 7.66
C SER A 99 3.47 -11.48 7.45
N TYR A 100 3.16 -10.22 7.20
CA TYR A 100 1.80 -9.81 6.88
C TYR A 100 1.75 -8.60 5.97
N GLY A 101 0.64 -8.43 5.30
CA GLY A 101 0.34 -7.28 4.48
C GLY A 101 -1.12 -6.90 4.55
N MET A 102 -1.41 -5.67 4.18
CA MET A 102 -2.77 -5.16 4.03
C MET A 102 -2.87 -4.21 2.85
N ILE A 103 -4.02 -4.22 2.21
CA ILE A 103 -4.32 -3.38 1.05
C ILE A 103 -5.70 -2.76 1.18
N LEU A 104 -5.82 -1.51 0.77
CA LEU A 104 -7.06 -0.82 0.45
C LEU A 104 -6.82 -0.06 -0.85
N GLY A 105 -7.46 -0.50 -1.93
CA GLY A 105 -7.27 0.04 -3.28
C GLY A 105 -6.55 -0.92 -4.23
N ASP A 106 -6.22 -0.45 -5.41
CA ASP A 106 -5.84 -1.21 -6.59
C ASP A 106 -4.33 -1.34 -6.86
N GLY A 107 -3.49 -1.11 -5.86
CA GLY A 107 -2.05 -1.33 -5.98
C GLY A 107 -1.66 -2.81 -5.97
N GLY A 108 -0.42 -3.10 -6.35
CA GLY A 108 0.13 -4.45 -6.37
C GLY A 108 0.76 -4.86 -5.05
N PHE A 109 0.52 -6.11 -4.63
CA PHE A 109 1.18 -6.74 -3.49
C PHE A 109 1.76 -8.09 -3.94
N VAL A 110 3.08 -8.26 -3.86
CA VAL A 110 3.77 -9.48 -4.29
C VAL A 110 4.60 -10.06 -3.17
N VAL A 111 4.57 -11.37 -3.03
CA VAL A 111 5.35 -12.15 -2.07
C VAL A 111 6.36 -13.00 -2.81
N LEU A 112 7.60 -12.99 -2.35
CA LEU A 112 8.63 -13.97 -2.70
C LEU A 112 8.80 -14.93 -1.53
N GLY A 113 8.30 -16.14 -1.67
CA GLY A 113 8.38 -17.21 -0.68
C GLY A 113 9.79 -17.76 -0.46
N GLY A 114 9.94 -18.55 0.59
CA GLY A 114 11.19 -19.24 0.93
C GLY A 114 11.67 -20.21 -0.15
N ASP A 115 10.75 -20.85 -0.83
CA ASP A 115 10.94 -21.77 -1.97
C ASP A 115 11.22 -21.05 -3.31
N LYS A 116 11.27 -19.71 -3.31
CA LYS A 116 11.41 -18.81 -4.46
C LYS A 116 10.17 -18.69 -5.34
N GLU A 117 9.02 -19.18 -4.89
CA GLU A 117 7.76 -18.93 -5.56
C GLU A 117 7.35 -17.44 -5.40
N LEU A 118 6.84 -16.86 -6.48
CA LEU A 118 6.28 -15.51 -6.52
C LEU A 118 4.78 -15.61 -6.69
N TYR A 119 4.03 -14.91 -5.84
CA TYR A 119 2.56 -14.90 -5.90
C TYR A 119 1.97 -13.58 -5.40
N ILE A 120 0.71 -13.34 -5.76
CA ILE A 120 -0.09 -12.18 -5.33
C ILE A 120 -1.13 -12.68 -4.33
N PRO A 121 -0.95 -12.44 -3.01
CA PRO A 121 -1.90 -12.89 -2.01
C PRO A 121 -3.10 -11.96 -1.80
N LEU A 122 -2.99 -10.72 -2.27
CA LEU A 122 -3.98 -9.66 -2.03
C LEU A 122 -4.31 -8.93 -3.33
N GLU A 123 -5.60 -8.82 -3.62
CA GLU A 123 -6.14 -8.07 -4.75
C GLU A 123 -7.30 -7.20 -4.29
N ASP A 124 -7.50 -6.04 -4.93
CA ASP A 124 -8.71 -5.24 -4.72
C ASP A 124 -9.92 -5.94 -5.34
N LYS A 125 -10.73 -6.59 -4.51
CA LYS A 125 -11.96 -7.28 -4.92
C LYS A 125 -13.01 -6.35 -5.53
N ASN A 126 -12.85 -5.04 -5.38
CA ASN A 126 -13.79 -4.03 -5.83
C ASN A 126 -13.34 -3.26 -7.07
N SER A 127 -12.23 -3.66 -7.69
CA SER A 127 -11.68 -3.00 -8.90
C SER A 127 -12.58 -3.16 -10.13
N HIS A 128 -13.90 -3.19 -9.94
CA HIS A 128 -14.87 -3.25 -11.03
C HIS A 128 -15.11 -1.86 -11.61
N ALA A 129 -14.79 -1.70 -12.89
CA ALA A 129 -15.21 -0.57 -13.70
C ALA A 129 -14.77 0.83 -13.20
N ASN A 130 -13.47 1.07 -13.04
CA ASN A 130 -12.89 2.38 -12.69
C ASN A 130 -13.23 2.90 -11.28
N TYR A 131 -13.61 2.03 -10.35
CA TYR A 131 -13.82 2.41 -8.96
C TYR A 131 -12.69 1.82 -8.10
N THR A 132 -11.90 2.67 -7.48
CA THR A 132 -10.82 2.29 -6.56
C THR A 132 -11.27 2.52 -5.12
N SER A 133 -11.15 1.50 -4.27
CA SER A 133 -11.42 1.63 -2.84
C SER A 133 -10.41 2.55 -2.18
N SER A 134 -10.89 3.43 -1.29
CA SER A 134 -10.06 4.47 -0.69
C SER A 134 -10.46 4.74 0.76
N LEU A 135 -9.54 5.27 1.56
CA LEU A 135 -9.78 5.69 2.95
C LEU A 135 -10.93 6.70 3.10
N CYS A 136 -11.25 7.45 2.04
CA CYS A 136 -12.35 8.40 2.03
C CYS A 136 -13.74 7.75 1.92
N ASN A 137 -13.83 6.49 1.48
CA ASN A 137 -15.10 5.80 1.36
C ASN A 137 -15.76 5.64 2.73
N THR A 138 -17.08 5.79 2.77
CA THR A 138 -17.85 5.64 4.01
C THR A 138 -17.65 4.28 4.66
N ASP A 139 -17.63 3.27 3.83
CA ASP A 139 -17.56 1.84 4.11
C ASP A 139 -16.17 1.24 3.86
N ALA A 140 -15.14 2.08 3.82
CA ALA A 140 -13.75 1.67 3.52
C ALA A 140 -13.27 0.46 4.34
N ILE A 141 -13.76 0.30 5.58
CA ILE A 141 -13.38 -0.83 6.43
C ILE A 141 -13.75 -2.19 5.83
N HIS A 142 -14.78 -2.26 4.98
CA HIS A 142 -15.22 -3.50 4.34
C HIS A 142 -14.40 -3.86 3.09
N PHE A 143 -13.55 -2.94 2.65
CA PHE A 143 -12.71 -3.09 1.45
C PHE A 143 -11.24 -3.29 1.78
N PHE A 144 -10.87 -3.25 3.05
CA PHE A 144 -9.56 -3.70 3.46
C PHE A 144 -9.44 -5.20 3.25
N GLU A 145 -8.32 -5.61 2.69
CA GLU A 145 -7.90 -7.00 2.60
C GLU A 145 -6.56 -7.13 3.30
N HIS A 146 -6.36 -8.24 3.99
CA HIS A 146 -5.09 -8.56 4.61
C HIS A 146 -4.69 -10.01 4.36
N TRP A 147 -3.41 -10.24 4.45
CA TRP A 147 -2.77 -11.53 4.33
C TRP A 147 -1.71 -11.68 5.42
N TYR A 148 -1.50 -12.87 5.88
CA TYR A 148 -0.39 -13.20 6.77
C TYR A 148 0.09 -14.62 6.54
N THR A 149 1.34 -14.87 6.96
CA THR A 149 1.94 -16.20 6.97
C THR A 149 2.96 -16.34 8.09
N THR A 150 3.16 -17.57 8.55
CA THR A 150 4.26 -17.98 9.42
C THR A 150 5.34 -18.75 8.66
N GLU A 151 5.15 -18.96 7.38
CA GLU A 151 6.16 -19.54 6.49
C GLU A 151 7.26 -18.54 6.20
N THR A 152 8.40 -19.06 5.76
CA THR A 152 9.54 -18.22 5.40
C THR A 152 9.21 -17.37 4.17
N VAL A 153 9.35 -16.06 4.31
CA VAL A 153 9.22 -15.08 3.22
C VAL A 153 10.56 -14.43 2.99
N LYS A 154 11.02 -14.37 1.76
CA LYS A 154 12.29 -13.72 1.38
C LYS A 154 12.12 -12.23 1.11
N ALA A 155 11.02 -11.87 0.45
CA ALA A 155 10.73 -10.47 0.17
C ALA A 155 9.23 -10.20 0.05
N LEU A 156 8.85 -8.96 0.36
CA LEU A 156 7.53 -8.41 0.12
C LEU A 156 7.68 -7.14 -0.72
N PHE A 157 6.82 -6.99 -1.72
CA PHE A 157 6.80 -5.84 -2.60
C PHE A 157 5.40 -5.21 -2.57
N VAL A 158 5.35 -3.90 -2.55
CA VAL A 158 4.12 -3.11 -2.73
C VAL A 158 4.35 -2.08 -3.82
N SER A 159 3.39 -1.87 -4.69
CA SER A 159 3.50 -0.91 -5.79
C SER A 159 2.19 -0.18 -6.07
N THR A 160 2.29 0.98 -6.71
CA THR A 160 1.11 1.65 -7.27
C THR A 160 0.56 0.84 -8.45
N ASP A 161 -0.72 1.04 -8.76
CA ASP A 161 -1.43 0.40 -9.87
C ASP A 161 -0.79 0.68 -11.24
N GLY A 162 -0.16 1.85 -11.41
CA GLY A 162 0.59 2.20 -12.62
C GLY A 162 1.67 1.19 -12.98
N LEU A 163 2.28 0.51 -11.98
CA LEU A 163 3.23 -0.58 -12.25
C LEU A 163 2.50 -1.80 -12.79
N PHE A 164 1.47 -2.30 -12.10
CA PHE A 164 0.72 -3.48 -12.51
C PHE A 164 0.11 -3.30 -13.90
N LYS A 165 -0.59 -2.19 -14.12
CA LYS A 165 -1.23 -1.83 -15.40
C LYS A 165 -0.25 -1.68 -16.58
N SER A 166 1.06 -1.56 -16.30
CA SER A 166 2.09 -1.47 -17.34
C SER A 166 2.54 -2.83 -17.89
N PHE A 167 2.01 -3.94 -17.40
CA PHE A 167 2.29 -5.30 -17.88
C PHE A 167 1.11 -5.87 -18.65
N ALA A 168 1.42 -6.74 -19.61
CA ALA A 168 0.40 -7.42 -20.41
C ALA A 168 -0.28 -8.57 -19.67
N SER A 169 0.40 -9.15 -18.67
CA SER A 169 -0.09 -10.27 -17.87
C SER A 169 0.44 -10.23 -16.45
N GLU A 170 -0.25 -10.91 -15.54
CA GLU A 170 0.20 -11.15 -14.17
C GLU A 170 1.54 -11.92 -14.14
N GLU A 171 1.69 -12.89 -15.04
CA GLU A 171 2.93 -13.66 -15.16
C GLU A 171 4.14 -12.76 -15.46
N ASP A 172 4.00 -11.78 -16.34
CA ASP A 172 5.07 -10.82 -16.65
C ASP A 172 5.33 -9.87 -15.47
N PHE A 173 4.28 -9.50 -14.74
CA PHE A 173 4.41 -8.73 -13.51
C PHE A 173 5.18 -9.49 -12.43
N LEU A 174 4.86 -10.76 -12.19
CA LEU A 174 5.58 -11.62 -11.25
C LEU A 174 7.03 -11.85 -11.68
N LYS A 175 7.28 -12.16 -12.95
CA LYS A 175 8.64 -12.28 -13.51
C LYS A 175 9.48 -11.03 -13.27
N TYR A 176 8.87 -9.85 -13.40
CA TYR A 176 9.55 -8.59 -13.13
C TYR A 176 10.04 -8.50 -11.68
N HIS A 177 9.22 -8.91 -10.70
CA HIS A 177 9.61 -8.94 -9.30
C HIS A 177 10.71 -9.96 -9.02
N GLY A 178 10.69 -11.09 -9.72
CA GLY A 178 11.79 -12.06 -9.71
C GLY A 178 13.11 -11.46 -10.19
N LEU A 179 13.09 -10.69 -11.28
CA LEU A 179 14.29 -9.99 -11.75
C LEU A 179 14.77 -8.94 -10.75
N LEU A 180 13.86 -8.22 -10.07
CA LEU A 180 14.24 -7.27 -9.03
C LEU A 180 14.91 -7.94 -7.84
N SER A 181 14.45 -9.12 -7.43
CA SER A 181 15.04 -9.84 -6.29
C SER A 181 16.51 -10.23 -6.53
N HIS A 182 16.90 -10.48 -7.75
CA HIS A 182 18.30 -10.74 -8.11
C HIS A 182 19.21 -9.50 -8.01
N MET A 183 18.63 -8.31 -7.86
CA MET A 183 19.37 -7.05 -7.76
C MET A 183 19.50 -6.52 -6.33
N PHE A 184 19.00 -7.24 -5.31
CA PHE A 184 19.04 -6.78 -3.92
C PHE A 184 20.47 -6.50 -3.40
N HIS A 185 21.47 -7.21 -3.94
CA HIS A 185 22.88 -7.03 -3.56
C HIS A 185 23.50 -5.72 -4.07
N ASP A 186 22.87 -5.05 -5.06
CA ASP A 186 23.37 -3.81 -5.67
C ASP A 186 22.25 -2.77 -5.76
N THR A 187 22.01 -2.12 -4.63
CA THR A 187 20.93 -1.14 -4.47
C THR A 187 21.11 0.08 -5.38
N GLU A 188 22.34 0.51 -5.65
CA GLU A 188 22.60 1.65 -6.51
C GLU A 188 22.28 1.34 -7.99
N LYS A 189 22.72 0.18 -8.48
CA LYS A 189 22.40 -0.32 -9.82
C LYS A 189 20.90 -0.54 -9.97
N MET A 190 20.27 -1.12 -8.94
CA MET A 190 18.82 -1.33 -8.92
C MET A 190 18.07 -0.01 -9.03
N GLN A 191 18.40 1.02 -8.22
CA GLN A 191 17.74 2.32 -8.27
C GLN A 191 17.86 2.98 -9.64
N LYS A 192 19.06 2.94 -10.26
CA LYS A 192 19.27 3.47 -11.63
C LYS A 192 18.42 2.72 -12.66
N SER A 193 18.35 1.40 -12.55
CA SER A 193 17.55 0.55 -13.43
C SER A 193 16.06 0.82 -13.27
N LEU A 194 15.55 0.90 -12.03
CA LEU A 194 14.16 1.19 -11.73
C LEU A 194 13.74 2.55 -12.28
N LYS A 195 14.52 3.60 -12.02
CA LYS A 195 14.21 4.94 -12.51
C LYS A 195 14.02 4.95 -14.03
N ARG A 196 14.99 4.41 -14.78
CA ARG A 196 14.93 4.34 -16.24
C ARG A 196 13.73 3.50 -16.74
N ASN A 197 13.46 2.39 -16.05
CA ASN A 197 12.39 1.49 -16.40
C ASN A 197 11.02 2.14 -16.15
N PHE A 198 10.84 2.82 -15.03
CA PHE A 198 9.58 3.48 -14.68
C PHE A 198 9.29 4.66 -15.61
N GLU A 199 10.28 5.50 -15.91
CA GLU A 199 10.11 6.58 -16.89
C GLU A 199 9.63 6.04 -18.25
N LYS A 200 10.16 4.90 -18.69
CA LYS A 200 9.71 4.26 -19.92
C LYS A 200 8.28 3.72 -19.80
N ARG A 201 7.97 3.02 -18.71
CA ARG A 201 6.65 2.41 -18.49
C ARG A 201 5.54 3.44 -18.31
N THR A 202 5.80 4.53 -17.61
CA THR A 202 4.87 5.66 -17.49
C THR A 202 4.57 6.26 -18.87
N ARG A 203 5.60 6.46 -19.69
CA ARG A 203 5.44 7.11 -21.02
C ARG A 203 4.82 6.20 -22.08
N GLU A 204 5.18 4.90 -22.09
CA GLU A 204 4.86 3.96 -23.17
C GLU A 204 3.82 2.90 -22.74
N GLY A 205 3.51 2.81 -21.43
CA GLY A 205 2.64 1.80 -20.85
C GLY A 205 1.38 2.39 -20.22
N SER A 206 1.31 2.42 -18.89
CA SER A 206 0.09 2.79 -18.15
C SER A 206 -0.32 4.26 -18.29
N GLY A 207 0.61 5.16 -18.59
CA GLY A 207 0.36 6.61 -18.56
C GLY A 207 0.25 7.19 -17.15
N ASP A 208 0.54 6.39 -16.11
CA ASP A 208 0.35 6.72 -14.71
C ASP A 208 1.69 6.75 -13.95
N ASP A 209 1.69 7.36 -12.76
CA ASP A 209 2.85 7.42 -11.87
C ASP A 209 3.16 6.04 -11.27
N ILE A 210 4.41 5.64 -11.35
CA ILE A 210 4.88 4.34 -10.85
C ILE A 210 5.75 4.53 -9.62
N SER A 211 5.37 3.83 -8.54
CA SER A 211 6.17 3.70 -7.33
C SER A 211 6.19 2.25 -6.86
N ILE A 212 7.34 1.81 -6.31
CA ILE A 212 7.49 0.53 -5.65
C ILE A 212 8.24 0.70 -4.34
N ALA A 213 7.84 -0.05 -3.33
CA ALA A 213 8.60 -0.25 -2.12
C ALA A 213 8.70 -1.75 -1.83
N PHE A 214 9.80 -2.17 -1.23
CA PHE A 214 10.00 -3.58 -0.87
C PHE A 214 10.87 -3.70 0.38
N VAL A 215 10.69 -4.82 1.05
CA VAL A 215 11.53 -5.29 2.15
C VAL A 215 11.99 -6.71 1.85
N TYR A 216 13.19 -7.07 2.22
CA TYR A 216 13.73 -8.41 2.01
C TYR A 216 14.59 -8.86 3.19
N GLN A 217 14.70 -10.18 3.37
CA GLN A 217 15.66 -10.78 4.29
C GLN A 217 16.98 -10.98 3.54
N GLU A 218 18.06 -10.44 4.07
CA GLU A 218 19.40 -10.80 3.62
C GLU A 218 19.58 -12.30 3.89
N GLY A 219 19.86 -13.06 2.85
CA GLY A 219 20.17 -14.47 2.99
C GLY A 219 21.44 -14.62 3.85
N GLU A 220 21.44 -15.56 4.79
CA GLU A 220 22.71 -16.05 5.31
C GLU A 220 23.51 -16.53 4.10
N GLU A 221 24.62 -15.86 3.80
CA GLU A 221 25.56 -16.38 2.81
C GLU A 221 25.94 -17.79 3.29
N ALA A 222 25.55 -18.80 2.50
CA ALA A 222 26.03 -20.15 2.76
C ALA A 222 27.55 -20.11 2.61
N GLU A 223 28.26 -20.24 3.75
CA GLU A 223 29.69 -20.47 3.80
C GLU A 223 30.09 -21.70 2.98
#